data_2ba5166ef141e31da294a7f6a9a22889
#
_entry.id   2ba5166ef141e31da294a7f6a9a22889
#
_cell.length_a   1.000
_cell.length_b   1.000
_cell.length_c   1.000
_cell.angle_alpha   90.00
_cell.angle_beta   90.00
_cell.angle_gamma   90.00
#
_symmetry.space_group_name_H-M   'P 1'
#
loop_
_entity.id
_entity.type
_entity.pdbx_description
1 polymer ?
#
loop_
_entity_poly.entity_id
_entity_poly.type
_entity_poly.pdbx_seq_one_letter_code
_entity_poly.pdbx_strand_id
1 'polypeptide(L)'
;MRLAYDPSHYRDNTSLKDTIDTVARLGYEYVELSPRKDFIWFYEYPKVDRQRIKDLKRYCADAGVKISSVLPVQQWSSPNEQEREAAVRNWKRTIEITSELEVDLMNSEFSGDKSRPIESEAAFVKSMEELMPIFEKEGIKLNLQSHPNDFIELNTEAIAMIRALDKDWIKLVYSVPHAFFYDDGIGDVAKHIDEAGDLLAHVLIADTLNHKAAFGLRYIVNPPDAKVTIHQHLNPGEGEIDFDALYRKLREIKFDGIVTNSVFAYPDRPEWSNEVTLKSIREGLNIKEGLNI
;
A
#
# COMPACT_ATOMS: atom_id res chain seq x y z
N MET A 1 -10.89 -11.64 -6.95
CA MET A 1 -9.59 -11.16 -6.38
C MET A 1 -8.77 -10.52 -7.48
N ARG A 2 -8.11 -9.39 -7.21
CA ARG A 2 -7.25 -8.68 -8.18
C ARG A 2 -5.79 -8.86 -7.77
N LEU A 3 -4.93 -9.25 -8.71
CA LEU A 3 -3.50 -9.38 -8.47
C LEU A 3 -2.76 -8.17 -9.03
N ALA A 4 -2.22 -7.35 -8.14
CA ALA A 4 -1.57 -6.11 -8.48
C ALA A 4 -0.07 -6.13 -8.18
N TYR A 5 0.64 -5.19 -8.76
CA TYR A 5 2.06 -4.96 -8.55
C TYR A 5 2.33 -3.52 -8.08
N ASP A 6 3.13 -3.37 -7.02
CA ASP A 6 3.68 -2.08 -6.60
C ASP A 6 5.04 -1.85 -7.31
N PRO A 7 5.14 -0.84 -8.17
CA PRO A 7 6.33 -0.61 -8.99
C PRO A 7 7.50 0.05 -8.24
N SER A 8 7.54 0.00 -6.93
CA SER A 8 8.59 0.64 -6.11
C SER A 8 10.01 0.16 -6.42
N HIS A 9 10.19 -1.06 -6.96
CA HIS A 9 11.47 -1.54 -7.48
C HIS A 9 12.07 -0.64 -8.57
N TYR A 10 11.23 0.04 -9.36
CA TYR A 10 11.62 0.75 -10.57
C TYR A 10 11.67 2.26 -10.40
N ARG A 11 11.75 2.76 -9.15
CA ARG A 11 11.57 4.18 -8.83
C ARG A 11 12.43 5.16 -9.61
N ASP A 12 13.70 4.82 -9.82
CA ASP A 12 14.68 5.81 -10.26
C ASP A 12 15.25 5.58 -11.68
N ASN A 13 15.14 4.38 -12.23
CA ASN A 13 15.85 3.96 -13.43
C ASN A 13 14.95 3.57 -14.61
N THR A 14 13.63 3.58 -14.43
CA THR A 14 12.69 3.10 -15.45
C THR A 14 11.53 4.06 -15.56
N SER A 15 11.14 4.44 -16.78
CA SER A 15 9.97 5.30 -17.00
C SER A 15 8.68 4.59 -16.55
N LEU A 16 7.65 5.37 -16.22
CA LEU A 16 6.35 4.82 -15.85
C LEU A 16 5.78 3.93 -16.97
N LYS A 17 5.97 4.33 -18.23
CA LYS A 17 5.57 3.50 -19.38
C LYS A 17 6.27 2.15 -19.40
N ASP A 18 7.61 2.15 -19.31
CA ASP A 18 8.38 0.91 -19.34
C ASP A 18 8.08 0.01 -18.12
N THR A 19 7.75 0.62 -16.98
CA THR A 19 7.29 -0.09 -15.79
C THR A 19 5.96 -0.80 -16.06
N ILE A 20 4.99 -0.13 -16.68
CA ILE A 20 3.69 -0.73 -17.03
C ILE A 20 3.87 -1.86 -18.04
N ASP A 21 4.70 -1.68 -19.06
CA ASP A 21 5.02 -2.72 -20.04
C ASP A 21 5.67 -3.94 -19.36
N THR A 22 6.53 -3.70 -18.35
CA THR A 22 7.15 -4.77 -17.56
C THR A 22 6.13 -5.49 -16.67
N VAL A 23 5.22 -4.77 -16.02
CA VAL A 23 4.13 -5.34 -15.22
C VAL A 23 3.27 -6.29 -16.07
N ALA A 24 2.91 -5.85 -17.29
CA ALA A 24 2.17 -6.68 -18.26
C ALA A 24 2.96 -7.95 -18.63
N ARG A 25 4.26 -7.79 -18.97
CA ARG A 25 5.13 -8.91 -19.38
C ARG A 25 5.31 -9.93 -18.25
N LEU A 26 5.33 -9.50 -16.99
CA LEU A 26 5.41 -10.36 -15.81
C LEU A 26 4.09 -11.07 -15.49
N GLY A 27 3.00 -10.73 -16.17
CA GLY A 27 1.70 -11.37 -16.03
C GLY A 27 0.83 -10.84 -14.90
N TYR A 28 1.04 -9.58 -14.48
CA TYR A 28 0.11 -8.86 -13.61
C TYR A 28 -0.93 -8.13 -14.46
N GLU A 29 -2.18 -8.18 -14.03
CA GLU A 29 -3.28 -7.43 -14.67
C GLU A 29 -3.45 -6.03 -14.10
N TYR A 30 -2.92 -5.80 -12.89
CA TYR A 30 -3.10 -4.55 -12.17
C TYR A 30 -1.76 -3.99 -11.68
N VAL A 31 -1.70 -2.66 -11.63
CA VAL A 31 -0.62 -1.90 -11.02
C VAL A 31 -1.19 -0.97 -9.95
N GLU A 32 -0.55 -0.89 -8.79
CA GLU A 32 -0.78 0.15 -7.81
C GLU A 32 0.13 1.34 -8.14
N LEU A 33 -0.45 2.53 -8.26
CA LEU A 33 0.34 3.73 -8.49
C LEU A 33 0.90 4.25 -7.17
N SER A 34 2.03 3.71 -6.75
CA SER A 34 2.81 4.16 -5.60
C SER A 34 3.59 5.43 -5.91
N PRO A 35 4.10 6.16 -4.87
CA PRO A 35 4.85 7.40 -5.09
C PRO A 35 6.10 7.20 -5.95
N ARG A 36 6.17 7.92 -7.06
CA ARG A 36 7.29 7.92 -8.03
C ARG A 36 7.56 9.34 -8.51
N LYS A 37 8.79 9.65 -8.89
CA LYS A 37 9.15 10.98 -9.42
C LYS A 37 8.36 11.37 -10.67
N ASP A 38 8.15 10.42 -11.59
CA ASP A 38 7.40 10.62 -12.83
C ASP A 38 5.88 10.56 -12.66
N PHE A 39 5.40 10.12 -11.49
CA PHE A 39 3.99 10.14 -11.12
C PHE A 39 3.65 11.21 -10.09
N ILE A 40 4.54 11.52 -9.13
CA ILE A 40 4.37 12.59 -8.12
C ILE A 40 4.01 13.94 -8.75
N TRP A 41 4.52 14.25 -9.93
CA TRP A 41 4.18 15.44 -10.70
C TRP A 41 2.67 15.60 -10.99
N PHE A 42 1.90 14.52 -10.93
CA PHE A 42 0.45 14.59 -11.17
C PHE A 42 -0.27 15.33 -10.07
N TYR A 43 0.17 15.23 -8.83
CA TYR A 43 -0.48 15.81 -7.67
C TYR A 43 0.38 16.82 -6.89
N GLU A 44 1.61 17.08 -7.34
CA GLU A 44 2.37 18.20 -6.80
C GLU A 44 1.75 19.54 -7.22
N TYR A 45 1.61 20.43 -6.23
CA TYR A 45 1.15 21.78 -6.46
C TYR A 45 2.15 22.55 -7.38
N PRO A 46 1.70 23.46 -8.28
CA PRO A 46 0.34 23.98 -8.40
C PRO A 46 -0.48 23.41 -9.57
N LYS A 47 0.06 22.58 -10.44
CA LYS A 47 -0.63 22.16 -11.67
C LYS A 47 -0.49 20.68 -11.95
N VAL A 48 -1.63 20.06 -12.25
CA VAL A 48 -1.67 18.73 -12.86
C VAL A 48 -1.39 18.87 -14.33
N ASP A 49 -0.46 18.08 -14.81
CA ASP A 49 -0.26 17.90 -16.26
C ASP A 49 -1.29 16.87 -16.78
N ARG A 50 -2.42 17.38 -17.27
CA ARG A 50 -3.50 16.56 -17.80
C ARG A 50 -3.08 15.72 -19.00
N GLN A 51 -2.02 16.13 -19.73
CA GLN A 51 -1.50 15.32 -20.82
C GLN A 51 -0.86 14.04 -20.29
N ARG A 52 -0.12 14.10 -19.16
CA ARG A 52 0.45 12.92 -18.52
C ARG A 52 -0.62 11.93 -18.03
N ILE A 53 -1.75 12.43 -17.51
CA ILE A 53 -2.88 11.56 -17.13
C ILE A 53 -3.40 10.79 -18.35
N LYS A 54 -3.61 11.49 -19.46
CA LYS A 54 -4.04 10.85 -20.73
C LYS A 54 -3.01 9.85 -21.25
N ASP A 55 -1.72 10.20 -21.16
CA ASP A 55 -0.65 9.31 -21.58
C ASP A 55 -0.58 8.06 -20.70
N LEU A 56 -0.74 8.19 -19.39
CA LEU A 56 -0.80 7.05 -18.48
C LEU A 56 -1.99 6.13 -18.77
N LYS A 57 -3.19 6.69 -18.96
CA LYS A 57 -4.37 5.90 -19.38
C LYS A 57 -4.10 5.13 -20.66
N ARG A 58 -3.46 5.78 -21.64
CA ARG A 58 -3.08 5.13 -22.90
C ARG A 58 -2.05 4.03 -22.67
N TYR A 59 -0.98 4.26 -21.90
CA TYR A 59 0.04 3.24 -21.59
C TYR A 59 -0.58 2.00 -20.95
N CYS A 60 -1.48 2.21 -20.00
CA CYS A 60 -2.19 1.11 -19.34
C CYS A 60 -3.08 0.35 -20.33
N ALA A 61 -3.83 1.06 -21.18
CA ALA A 61 -4.70 0.45 -22.20
C ALA A 61 -3.90 -0.34 -23.24
N ASP A 62 -2.80 0.24 -23.74
CA ASP A 62 -1.92 -0.39 -24.74
C ASP A 62 -1.26 -1.67 -24.20
N ALA A 63 -0.91 -1.68 -22.91
CA ALA A 63 -0.30 -2.83 -22.24
C ALA A 63 -1.32 -3.86 -21.71
N GLY A 64 -2.62 -3.54 -21.72
CA GLY A 64 -3.65 -4.38 -21.10
C GLY A 64 -3.60 -4.43 -19.57
N VAL A 65 -2.96 -3.45 -18.93
CA VAL A 65 -2.84 -3.33 -17.47
C VAL A 65 -3.87 -2.33 -16.96
N LYS A 66 -4.49 -2.62 -15.82
CA LYS A 66 -5.41 -1.71 -15.12
C LYS A 66 -4.74 -1.13 -13.88
N ILE A 67 -5.15 0.05 -13.47
CA ILE A 67 -4.73 0.63 -12.19
C ILE A 67 -5.66 0.08 -11.10
N SER A 68 -5.08 -0.59 -10.09
CA SER A 68 -5.86 -1.12 -8.96
C SER A 68 -6.22 -0.05 -7.95
N SER A 69 -5.30 0.85 -7.71
CA SER A 69 -5.38 1.88 -6.67
C SER A 69 -4.31 2.95 -6.88
N VAL A 70 -4.53 4.11 -6.29
CA VAL A 70 -3.54 5.19 -6.20
C VAL A 70 -3.10 5.30 -4.74
N LEU A 71 -1.79 5.24 -4.48
CA LEU A 71 -1.20 5.30 -3.15
C LEU A 71 -0.44 6.62 -2.97
N PRO A 72 -1.08 7.71 -2.50
CA PRO A 72 -0.35 8.88 -2.03
C PRO A 72 0.12 8.66 -0.59
N VAL A 73 1.35 9.15 -0.29
CA VAL A 73 1.87 9.24 1.07
C VAL A 73 2.06 10.72 1.39
N GLN A 74 1.15 11.29 2.16
CA GLN A 74 1.08 12.73 2.48
C GLN A 74 0.90 12.90 3.98
N GLN A 75 1.55 13.89 4.59
CA GLN A 75 1.53 14.16 6.04
C GLN A 75 0.22 14.81 6.51
N TRP A 76 -0.91 14.21 6.19
CA TRP A 76 -2.25 14.72 6.50
C TRP A 76 -2.63 14.63 7.98
N SER A 77 -1.87 13.86 8.75
CA SER A 77 -1.99 13.76 10.21
C SER A 77 -0.88 14.52 10.93
N SER A 78 -0.16 15.42 10.23
CA SER A 78 0.89 16.21 10.87
C SER A 78 0.32 17.09 11.99
N PRO A 79 0.92 17.07 13.19
CA PRO A 79 0.62 18.02 14.27
C PRO A 79 0.97 19.48 13.92
N ASN A 80 1.73 19.69 12.83
CA ASN A 80 1.99 21.01 12.27
C ASN A 80 0.86 21.38 11.30
N GLU A 81 0.06 22.37 11.67
CA GLU A 81 -1.11 22.74 10.88
C GLU A 81 -0.77 23.18 9.44
N GLN A 82 0.36 23.84 9.20
CA GLN A 82 0.77 24.26 7.86
C GLN A 82 1.09 23.06 6.98
N GLU A 83 1.76 22.04 7.54
CA GLU A 83 2.05 20.77 6.84
C GLU A 83 0.75 20.01 6.56
N ARG A 84 -0.13 19.89 7.57
CA ARG A 84 -1.43 19.25 7.42
C ARG A 84 -2.25 19.90 6.30
N GLU A 85 -2.37 21.23 6.30
CA GLU A 85 -3.10 21.96 5.26
C GLU A 85 -2.46 21.78 3.85
N ALA A 86 -1.13 21.75 3.79
CA ALA A 86 -0.43 21.46 2.53
C ALA A 86 -0.74 20.04 2.04
N ALA A 87 -0.71 19.06 2.94
CA ALA A 87 -1.06 17.68 2.63
C ALA A 87 -2.53 17.55 2.17
N VAL A 88 -3.48 18.21 2.84
CA VAL A 88 -4.90 18.22 2.45
C VAL A 88 -5.09 18.84 1.06
N ARG A 89 -4.38 19.93 0.74
CA ARG A 89 -4.40 20.47 -0.64
C ARG A 89 -3.91 19.48 -1.68
N ASN A 90 -2.84 18.74 -1.37
CA ASN A 90 -2.32 17.68 -2.25
C ASN A 90 -3.30 16.52 -2.36
N TRP A 91 -3.93 16.13 -1.25
CA TRP A 91 -4.99 15.09 -1.25
C TRP A 91 -6.16 15.46 -2.17
N LYS A 92 -6.69 16.69 -2.07
CA LYS A 92 -7.77 17.17 -2.95
C LYS A 92 -7.36 17.04 -4.43
N ARG A 93 -6.11 17.36 -4.73
CA ARG A 93 -5.56 17.22 -6.07
C ARG A 93 -5.41 15.75 -6.49
N THR A 94 -4.94 14.89 -5.61
CA THR A 94 -4.77 13.46 -5.90
C THR A 94 -6.12 12.77 -6.12
N ILE A 95 -7.14 13.14 -5.36
CA ILE A 95 -8.52 12.66 -5.57
C ILE A 95 -9.03 13.05 -6.96
N GLU A 96 -8.84 14.32 -7.37
CA GLU A 96 -9.20 14.78 -8.73
C GLU A 96 -8.50 13.95 -9.82
N ILE A 97 -7.19 13.70 -9.66
CA ILE A 97 -6.42 12.89 -10.62
C ILE A 97 -6.91 11.44 -10.65
N THR A 98 -7.17 10.86 -9.48
CA THR A 98 -7.67 9.48 -9.37
C THR A 98 -9.02 9.34 -10.08
N SER A 99 -9.91 10.33 -9.94
CA SER A 99 -11.16 10.41 -10.68
C SER A 99 -10.93 10.53 -12.21
N GLU A 100 -10.01 11.40 -12.66
CA GLU A 100 -9.67 11.55 -14.09
C GLU A 100 -9.02 10.27 -14.66
N LEU A 101 -8.32 9.49 -13.85
CA LEU A 101 -7.79 8.16 -14.23
C LEU A 101 -8.88 7.08 -14.31
N GLU A 102 -10.11 7.38 -13.89
CA GLU A 102 -11.21 6.41 -13.78
C GLU A 102 -10.89 5.26 -12.79
N VAL A 103 -10.15 5.59 -11.72
CA VAL A 103 -9.81 4.68 -10.63
C VAL A 103 -10.71 5.01 -9.44
N ASP A 104 -11.33 4.00 -8.84
CA ASP A 104 -12.29 4.16 -7.75
C ASP A 104 -11.72 3.88 -6.35
N LEU A 105 -10.39 3.73 -6.24
CA LEU A 105 -9.74 3.36 -5.00
C LEU A 105 -8.43 4.12 -4.78
N MET A 106 -8.27 4.61 -3.57
CA MET A 106 -7.00 5.12 -3.06
C MET A 106 -6.59 4.33 -1.81
N ASN A 107 -5.28 4.12 -1.65
CA ASN A 107 -4.69 3.56 -0.44
C ASN A 107 -3.81 4.62 0.23
N SER A 108 -3.66 4.57 1.55
CA SER A 108 -2.69 5.41 2.25
C SER A 108 -2.33 4.87 3.63
N GLU A 109 -1.26 5.45 4.17
CA GLU A 109 -0.90 5.38 5.57
C GLU A 109 -1.61 6.49 6.34
N PHE A 110 -1.63 6.39 7.68
CA PHE A 110 -2.16 7.47 8.52
C PHE A 110 -1.24 8.69 8.54
N SER A 111 0.07 8.51 8.36
CA SER A 111 1.07 9.55 8.08
C SER A 111 1.10 10.67 9.12
N GLY A 112 1.26 10.30 10.39
CA GLY A 112 1.40 11.23 11.51
C GLY A 112 2.73 11.12 12.25
N ASP A 113 2.85 11.85 13.35
CA ASP A 113 4.03 11.88 14.22
C ASP A 113 3.84 10.95 15.41
N LYS A 114 4.59 9.85 15.44
CA LYS A 114 4.57 8.88 16.54
C LYS A 114 4.90 9.49 17.91
N SER A 115 5.70 10.53 17.95
CA SER A 115 6.05 11.21 19.22
C SER A 115 4.92 12.08 19.77
N ARG A 116 3.91 12.38 18.95
CA ARG A 116 2.75 13.24 19.24
C ARG A 116 1.44 12.60 18.79
N PRO A 117 1.11 11.39 19.29
CA PRO A 117 0.01 10.60 18.74
C PRO A 117 -1.36 11.27 18.90
N ILE A 118 -1.63 11.94 20.01
CA ILE A 118 -2.91 12.62 20.28
C ILE A 118 -3.14 13.78 19.29
N GLU A 119 -2.11 14.58 19.06
CA GLU A 119 -2.18 15.70 18.10
C GLU A 119 -2.27 15.20 16.65
N SER A 120 -1.59 14.08 16.34
CA SER A 120 -1.70 13.42 15.03
C SER A 120 -3.09 12.86 14.79
N GLU A 121 -3.71 12.24 15.79
CA GLU A 121 -5.10 11.77 15.72
C GLU A 121 -6.06 12.93 15.46
N ALA A 122 -5.94 14.03 16.22
CA ALA A 122 -6.77 15.21 16.03
C ALA A 122 -6.58 15.83 14.63
N ALA A 123 -5.34 15.88 14.13
CA ALA A 123 -5.03 16.36 12.79
C ALA A 123 -5.60 15.44 11.70
N PHE A 124 -5.55 14.11 11.89
CA PHE A 124 -6.15 13.12 11.00
C PHE A 124 -7.67 13.33 10.91
N VAL A 125 -8.37 13.39 12.04
CA VAL A 125 -9.82 13.58 12.08
C VAL A 125 -10.20 14.87 11.35
N LYS A 126 -9.49 15.99 11.63
CA LYS A 126 -9.70 17.28 10.95
C LYS A 126 -9.49 17.17 9.43
N SER A 127 -8.48 16.45 8.99
CA SER A 127 -8.22 16.23 7.58
C SER A 127 -9.30 15.38 6.92
N MET A 128 -9.79 14.35 7.61
CA MET A 128 -10.89 13.50 7.12
C MET A 128 -12.20 14.30 7.00
N GLU A 129 -12.52 15.18 7.96
CA GLU A 129 -13.69 16.08 7.86
C GLU A 129 -13.66 16.93 6.59
N GLU A 130 -12.47 17.38 6.17
CA GLU A 130 -12.30 18.15 4.93
C GLU A 130 -12.35 17.28 3.66
N LEU A 131 -11.88 16.03 3.71
CA LEU A 131 -11.69 15.19 2.53
C LEU A 131 -12.85 14.23 2.27
N MET A 132 -13.53 13.71 3.31
CA MET A 132 -14.63 12.75 3.13
C MET A 132 -15.72 13.23 2.17
N PRO A 133 -16.19 14.50 2.22
CA PRO A 133 -17.19 14.97 1.25
C PRO A 133 -16.69 14.93 -0.21
N ILE A 134 -15.37 15.03 -0.42
CA ILE A 134 -14.78 15.01 -1.75
C ILE A 134 -14.68 13.57 -2.23
N PHE A 135 -14.23 12.63 -1.38
CA PHE A 135 -14.24 11.20 -1.67
C PHE A 135 -15.64 10.71 -2.06
N GLU A 136 -16.65 11.08 -1.26
CA GLU A 136 -18.04 10.70 -1.51
C GLU A 136 -18.57 11.28 -2.83
N LYS A 137 -18.27 12.55 -3.11
CA LYS A 137 -18.65 13.21 -4.37
C LYS A 137 -18.05 12.53 -5.59
N GLU A 138 -16.77 12.18 -5.53
CA GLU A 138 -16.05 11.54 -6.64
C GLU A 138 -16.27 10.02 -6.69
N GLY A 139 -16.94 9.42 -5.71
CA GLY A 139 -17.19 7.98 -5.64
C GLY A 139 -15.93 7.14 -5.42
N ILE A 140 -14.89 7.72 -4.82
CA ILE A 140 -13.61 7.06 -4.59
C ILE A 140 -13.59 6.46 -3.17
N LYS A 141 -13.20 5.21 -3.08
CA LYS A 141 -12.99 4.46 -1.83
C LYS A 141 -11.60 4.74 -1.27
N LEU A 142 -11.43 4.56 0.03
CA LEU A 142 -10.16 4.72 0.72
C LEU A 142 -9.83 3.48 1.54
N ASN A 143 -8.64 2.91 1.34
CA ASN A 143 -8.11 1.91 2.25
C ASN A 143 -6.94 2.50 3.04
N LEU A 144 -6.91 2.24 4.34
CA LEU A 144 -5.90 2.75 5.26
C LEU A 144 -5.08 1.60 5.84
N GLN A 145 -3.78 1.82 5.99
CA GLN A 145 -2.86 0.88 6.64
C GLN A 145 -2.17 1.51 7.83
N SER A 146 -2.00 0.72 8.90
CA SER A 146 -1.02 1.02 9.94
C SER A 146 0.40 0.84 9.41
N HIS A 147 1.32 1.69 9.86
CA HIS A 147 2.70 1.68 9.35
C HIS A 147 3.71 1.79 10.50
N PRO A 148 4.82 1.03 10.46
CA PRO A 148 5.90 1.19 11.43
C PRO A 148 6.38 2.62 11.52
N ASN A 149 6.54 3.11 12.75
CA ASN A 149 6.96 4.49 13.05
C ASN A 149 5.95 5.59 12.72
N ASP A 150 4.68 5.24 12.46
CA ASP A 150 3.55 6.17 12.39
C ASP A 150 2.88 6.30 13.77
N PHE A 151 1.96 7.24 13.95
CA PHE A 151 1.18 7.35 15.19
C PHE A 151 0.17 6.20 15.37
N ILE A 152 -0.21 5.54 14.28
CA ILE A 152 -0.94 4.27 14.26
C ILE A 152 -0.02 3.17 13.72
N GLU A 153 0.53 2.37 14.61
CA GLU A 153 1.39 1.25 14.26
C GLU A 153 0.69 -0.10 14.32
N LEU A 154 -0.27 -0.25 15.26
CA LEU A 154 -0.94 -1.52 15.47
C LEU A 154 -2.12 -1.69 14.51
N ASN A 155 -2.31 -2.91 14.01
CA ASN A 155 -3.45 -3.23 13.15
C ASN A 155 -4.79 -2.99 13.86
N THR A 156 -4.86 -3.28 15.16
CA THR A 156 -6.05 -3.04 16.00
C THR A 156 -6.38 -1.57 16.17
N GLU A 157 -5.37 -0.68 16.23
CA GLU A 157 -5.58 0.78 16.29
C GLU A 157 -6.15 1.29 14.96
N ALA A 158 -5.61 0.81 13.82
CA ALA A 158 -6.13 1.14 12.50
C ALA A 158 -7.59 0.69 12.34
N ILE A 159 -7.92 -0.53 12.76
CA ILE A 159 -9.29 -1.05 12.75
C ILE A 159 -10.22 -0.17 13.59
N ALA A 160 -9.80 0.21 14.80
CA ALA A 160 -10.58 1.07 15.68
C ALA A 160 -10.82 2.44 15.05
N MET A 161 -9.79 3.05 14.46
CA MET A 161 -9.90 4.34 13.78
C MET A 161 -10.83 4.27 12.57
N ILE A 162 -10.68 3.26 11.71
CA ILE A 162 -11.54 3.08 10.53
C ILE A 162 -13.00 2.93 10.96
N ARG A 163 -13.28 2.13 11.99
CA ARG A 163 -14.63 1.96 12.53
C ARG A 163 -15.20 3.25 13.13
N ALA A 164 -14.34 4.08 13.76
CA ALA A 164 -14.76 5.36 14.31
C ALA A 164 -15.17 6.39 13.23
N LEU A 165 -14.63 6.28 12.01
CA LEU A 165 -15.05 7.11 10.87
C LEU A 165 -16.45 6.77 10.36
N ASP A 166 -16.96 5.57 10.66
CA ASP A 166 -18.31 5.11 10.33
C ASP A 166 -18.68 5.28 8.84
N LYS A 167 -17.75 4.86 7.96
CA LYS A 167 -17.92 4.90 6.50
C LYS A 167 -17.71 3.51 5.91
N ASP A 168 -18.68 3.01 5.15
CA ASP A 168 -18.63 1.70 4.50
C ASP A 168 -17.60 1.62 3.37
N TRP A 169 -17.23 2.76 2.80
CA TRP A 169 -16.23 2.90 1.74
C TRP A 169 -14.78 3.08 2.24
N ILE A 170 -14.57 3.15 3.57
CA ILE A 170 -13.23 3.16 4.17
C ILE A 170 -12.92 1.76 4.70
N LYS A 171 -11.82 1.17 4.22
CA LYS A 171 -11.43 -0.21 4.52
C LYS A 171 -9.97 -0.29 4.97
N LEU A 172 -9.50 -1.50 5.26
CA LEU A 172 -8.16 -1.79 5.76
C LEU A 172 -7.30 -2.39 4.66
N VAL A 173 -6.05 -1.90 4.58
CA VAL A 173 -4.92 -2.60 3.95
C VAL A 173 -4.18 -3.37 5.04
N TYR A 174 -4.02 -4.68 4.86
CA TYR A 174 -3.15 -5.49 5.67
C TYR A 174 -1.77 -5.61 5.00
N SER A 175 -0.76 -4.97 5.58
CA SER A 175 0.62 -5.02 5.10
C SER A 175 1.37 -6.16 5.79
N VAL A 176 1.56 -7.26 5.08
CA VAL A 176 2.21 -8.48 5.63
C VAL A 176 3.65 -8.21 6.14
N PRO A 177 4.49 -7.41 5.47
CA PRO A 177 5.83 -7.10 5.98
C PRO A 177 5.84 -6.31 7.30
N HIS A 178 4.69 -5.83 7.75
CA HIS A 178 4.56 -5.16 9.05
C HIS A 178 4.04 -6.07 10.17
N ALA A 179 3.80 -7.35 9.91
CA ALA A 179 3.14 -8.26 10.85
C ALA A 179 3.79 -8.28 12.24
N PHE A 180 5.12 -8.29 12.32
CA PHE A 180 5.84 -8.28 13.60
C PHE A 180 5.74 -6.95 14.38
N PHE A 181 5.31 -5.87 13.72
CA PHE A 181 5.00 -4.61 14.40
C PHE A 181 3.58 -4.62 14.96
N TYR A 182 2.66 -5.34 14.32
CA TYR A 182 1.24 -5.34 14.66
C TYR A 182 0.90 -6.02 15.98
N ASP A 183 1.72 -6.98 16.41
CA ASP A 183 1.49 -7.80 17.61
C ASP A 183 2.76 -7.98 18.47
N ASP A 184 3.65 -7.01 18.41
CA ASP A 184 4.83 -6.94 19.26
C ASP A 184 5.84 -8.09 19.07
N GLY A 185 5.94 -8.59 17.84
CA GLY A 185 6.93 -9.60 17.42
C GLY A 185 6.42 -11.04 17.46
N ILE A 186 5.11 -11.26 17.54
CA ILE A 186 4.52 -12.62 17.44
C ILE A 186 4.37 -12.98 15.95
N GLY A 187 3.83 -12.07 15.13
CA GLY A 187 3.63 -12.27 13.71
C GLY A 187 2.49 -13.22 13.34
N ASP A 188 1.42 -13.25 14.15
CA ASP A 188 0.26 -14.11 13.90
C ASP A 188 -0.62 -13.56 12.77
N VAL A 189 -0.21 -13.86 11.53
CA VAL A 189 -0.91 -13.38 10.32
C VAL A 189 -2.37 -13.82 10.22
N ALA A 190 -2.69 -15.01 10.73
CA ALA A 190 -4.07 -15.51 10.68
C ALA A 190 -4.97 -14.70 11.64
N LYS A 191 -4.47 -14.42 12.84
CA LYS A 191 -5.14 -13.57 13.82
C LYS A 191 -5.35 -12.15 13.29
N HIS A 192 -4.34 -11.54 12.65
CA HIS A 192 -4.47 -10.20 12.07
C HIS A 192 -5.58 -10.13 11.01
N ILE A 193 -5.72 -11.17 10.19
CA ILE A 193 -6.80 -11.26 9.20
C ILE A 193 -8.17 -11.42 9.88
N ASP A 194 -8.27 -12.22 10.95
CA ASP A 194 -9.51 -12.37 11.72
C ASP A 194 -9.92 -11.06 12.40
N GLU A 195 -8.98 -10.32 12.96
CA GLU A 195 -9.22 -9.01 13.58
C GLU A 195 -9.71 -7.97 12.56
N ALA A 196 -9.16 -8.00 11.35
CA ALA A 196 -9.59 -7.12 10.26
C ALA A 196 -11.04 -7.40 9.82
N GLY A 197 -11.42 -8.67 9.75
CA GLY A 197 -12.77 -9.12 9.42
C GLY A 197 -13.30 -8.51 8.13
N ASP A 198 -14.45 -7.87 8.17
CA ASP A 198 -15.13 -7.22 7.04
C ASP A 198 -14.45 -5.93 6.54
N LEU A 199 -13.48 -5.41 7.28
CA LEU A 199 -12.70 -4.28 6.85
C LEU A 199 -11.55 -4.67 5.91
N LEU A 200 -11.15 -5.94 5.86
CA LEU A 200 -10.03 -6.37 5.01
C LEU A 200 -10.39 -6.25 3.53
N ALA A 201 -9.77 -5.32 2.83
CA ALA A 201 -10.00 -5.08 1.41
C ALA A 201 -8.76 -5.27 0.53
N HIS A 202 -7.57 -5.18 1.14
CA HIS A 202 -6.30 -5.22 0.41
C HIS A 202 -5.22 -5.90 1.27
N VAL A 203 -4.38 -6.71 0.64
CA VAL A 203 -3.25 -7.40 1.27
C VAL A 203 -1.97 -7.12 0.49
N LEU A 204 -0.95 -6.56 1.15
CA LEU A 204 0.36 -6.34 0.57
C LEU A 204 1.27 -7.53 0.90
N ILE A 205 1.83 -8.15 -0.11
CA ILE A 205 2.68 -9.34 0.00
C ILE A 205 4.15 -8.94 -0.09
N ALA A 206 4.85 -9.11 1.01
CA ALA A 206 6.31 -9.16 1.11
C ALA A 206 6.67 -9.87 2.42
N ASP A 207 7.88 -10.39 2.50
CA ASP A 207 8.41 -11.03 3.70
C ASP A 207 9.28 -10.06 4.51
N THR A 208 9.55 -10.39 5.77
CA THR A 208 10.39 -9.61 6.67
C THR A 208 10.97 -10.49 7.77
N LEU A 209 12.09 -10.05 8.36
CA LEU A 209 12.67 -10.72 9.53
C LEU A 209 12.07 -10.16 10.83
N ASN A 210 11.94 -11.03 11.83
CA ASN A 210 11.47 -10.67 13.16
C ASN A 210 12.62 -10.14 14.03
N HIS A 211 13.04 -8.92 13.78
CA HIS A 211 14.14 -8.29 14.52
C HIS A 211 13.85 -8.12 16.00
N LYS A 212 12.57 -8.00 16.40
CA LYS A 212 12.19 -7.88 17.79
C LYS A 212 12.42 -9.19 18.54
N ALA A 213 11.97 -10.31 18.02
CA ALA A 213 12.20 -11.61 18.66
C ALA A 213 13.68 -11.97 18.70
N ALA A 214 14.44 -11.67 17.62
CA ALA A 214 15.85 -12.02 17.52
C ALA A 214 16.77 -11.12 18.37
N PHE A 215 16.48 -9.81 18.46
CA PHE A 215 17.40 -8.82 19.02
C PHE A 215 16.76 -7.88 20.04
N GLY A 216 15.50 -8.03 20.35
CA GLY A 216 14.73 -7.09 21.18
C GLY A 216 14.56 -5.70 20.56
N LEU A 217 14.87 -5.55 19.26
CA LEU A 217 14.81 -4.29 18.55
C LEU A 217 13.46 -4.14 17.86
N ARG A 218 12.73 -3.09 18.21
CA ARG A 218 11.47 -2.76 17.53
C ARG A 218 11.73 -2.16 16.14
N TYR A 219 12.81 -1.40 16.00
CA TYR A 219 13.25 -0.81 14.75
C TYR A 219 14.71 -1.14 14.48
N ILE A 220 15.03 -1.34 13.21
CA ILE A 220 16.40 -1.38 12.76
C ILE A 220 16.80 0.04 12.42
N VAL A 221 17.84 0.53 13.12
CA VAL A 221 18.51 1.75 12.70
C VAL A 221 19.57 1.36 11.68
N ASN A 222 19.36 1.74 10.43
CA ASN A 222 20.33 1.47 9.39
C ASN A 222 21.62 2.27 9.61
N PRO A 223 22.79 1.63 9.54
CA PRO A 223 24.04 2.36 9.31
C PRO A 223 23.94 3.16 8.01
N PRO A 224 24.70 4.27 7.83
CA PRO A 224 24.60 5.11 6.64
C PRO A 224 24.71 4.39 5.30
N ASP A 225 25.46 3.29 5.23
CA ASP A 225 25.68 2.49 4.02
C ASP A 225 24.79 1.25 3.91
N ALA A 226 23.90 1.02 4.87
CA ALA A 226 23.04 -0.16 4.85
C ALA A 226 21.84 0.08 3.93
N LYS A 227 21.54 -0.91 3.09
CA LYS A 227 20.36 -0.94 2.22
C LYS A 227 19.08 -1.38 2.97
N VAL A 228 19.15 -1.67 4.25
CA VAL A 228 18.05 -2.17 5.08
C VAL A 228 17.23 -0.99 5.60
N THR A 229 15.93 -1.05 5.45
CA THR A 229 14.95 -0.06 5.94
C THR A 229 14.41 -0.44 7.33
N ILE A 230 13.58 0.40 7.92
CA ILE A 230 12.93 0.14 9.23
C ILE A 230 12.20 -1.21 9.21
N HIS A 231 11.55 -1.53 8.11
CA HIS A 231 10.98 -2.83 7.80
C HIS A 231 11.48 -3.28 6.44
N GLN A 232 11.52 -4.59 6.23
CA GLN A 232 12.03 -5.19 5.01
C GLN A 232 10.85 -5.62 4.13
N HIS A 233 11.05 -5.55 2.82
CA HIS A 233 10.11 -6.06 1.83
C HIS A 233 10.83 -7.12 0.99
N LEU A 234 11.08 -8.28 1.62
CA LEU A 234 11.79 -9.42 1.03
C LEU A 234 10.84 -10.27 0.18
N ASN A 235 11.41 -11.15 -0.65
CA ASN A 235 10.62 -12.19 -1.31
C ASN A 235 10.01 -13.14 -0.27
N PRO A 236 8.79 -13.66 -0.50
CA PRO A 236 8.22 -14.71 0.34
C PRO A 236 9.15 -15.91 0.51
N GLY A 237 9.39 -16.32 1.74
CA GLY A 237 10.30 -17.38 2.13
C GLY A 237 11.75 -16.94 2.41
N GLU A 238 12.07 -15.67 2.32
CA GLU A 238 13.40 -15.14 2.70
C GLU A 238 13.39 -14.44 4.07
N GLY A 239 12.22 -14.28 4.68
CA GLY A 239 12.03 -13.78 6.05
C GLY A 239 11.43 -14.84 6.97
N GLU A 240 10.61 -14.41 7.92
CA GLU A 240 10.07 -15.24 8.99
C GLU A 240 8.52 -15.24 9.03
N ILE A 241 7.86 -14.69 8.00
CA ILE A 241 6.40 -14.69 7.89
C ILE A 241 5.89 -16.10 7.56
N ASP A 242 4.87 -16.56 8.28
CA ASP A 242 4.17 -17.81 7.96
C ASP A 242 3.22 -17.61 6.76
N PHE A 243 3.76 -17.72 5.55
CA PHE A 243 2.97 -17.61 4.31
C PHE A 243 1.99 -18.75 4.12
N ASP A 244 2.24 -19.94 4.68
CA ASP A 244 1.30 -21.05 4.61
C ASP A 244 0.04 -20.73 5.42
N ALA A 245 0.20 -20.18 6.63
CA ALA A 245 -0.90 -19.70 7.45
C ALA A 245 -1.66 -18.56 6.77
N LEU A 246 -0.93 -17.58 6.22
CA LEU A 246 -1.49 -16.43 5.51
C LEU A 246 -2.39 -16.88 4.34
N TYR A 247 -1.83 -17.65 3.41
CA TYR A 247 -2.55 -18.08 2.21
C TYR A 247 -3.71 -19.01 2.54
N ARG A 248 -3.53 -19.92 3.51
CA ARG A 248 -4.62 -20.77 4.02
C ARG A 248 -5.78 -19.93 4.54
N LYS A 249 -5.48 -18.91 5.36
CA LYS A 249 -6.48 -18.02 5.94
C LYS A 249 -7.22 -17.21 4.88
N LEU A 250 -6.53 -16.65 3.91
CA LEU A 250 -7.15 -15.92 2.79
C LEU A 250 -8.09 -16.82 1.97
N ARG A 251 -7.71 -18.09 1.76
CA ARG A 251 -8.62 -19.07 1.10
C ARG A 251 -9.84 -19.42 1.94
N GLU A 252 -9.66 -19.62 3.26
CA GLU A 252 -10.74 -19.93 4.19
C GLU A 252 -11.84 -18.86 4.19
N ILE A 253 -11.44 -17.60 4.25
CA ILE A 253 -12.38 -16.46 4.21
C ILE A 253 -12.88 -16.14 2.80
N LYS A 254 -12.38 -16.86 1.78
CA LYS A 254 -12.69 -16.60 0.35
C LYS A 254 -12.40 -15.15 -0.05
N PHE A 255 -11.22 -14.65 0.37
CA PHE A 255 -10.84 -13.28 0.10
C PHE A 255 -10.92 -12.98 -1.41
N ASP A 256 -11.62 -11.92 -1.78
CA ASP A 256 -11.84 -11.48 -3.16
C ASP A 256 -11.37 -10.05 -3.44
N GLY A 257 -10.67 -9.43 -2.48
CA GLY A 257 -10.11 -8.10 -2.58
C GLY A 257 -8.87 -8.00 -3.49
N ILE A 258 -7.96 -7.09 -3.15
CA ILE A 258 -6.71 -6.87 -3.87
C ILE A 258 -5.55 -7.55 -3.14
N VAL A 259 -4.71 -8.24 -3.89
CA VAL A 259 -3.41 -8.76 -3.42
C VAL A 259 -2.33 -8.08 -4.24
N THR A 260 -1.47 -7.30 -3.59
CA THR A 260 -0.39 -6.56 -4.27
C THR A 260 0.96 -7.16 -3.90
N ASN A 261 1.77 -7.48 -4.91
CA ASN A 261 3.21 -7.71 -4.71
C ASN A 261 3.85 -6.37 -4.33
N SER A 262 4.37 -6.30 -3.11
CA SER A 262 4.96 -5.11 -2.50
C SER A 262 6.43 -5.38 -2.10
N VAL A 263 7.12 -6.27 -2.83
CA VAL A 263 8.54 -6.54 -2.62
C VAL A 263 9.38 -5.51 -3.35
N PHE A 264 10.35 -4.90 -2.68
CA PHE A 264 11.27 -3.92 -3.28
C PHE A 264 12.70 -3.94 -2.70
N ALA A 265 13.07 -5.03 -2.05
CA ALA A 265 14.42 -5.22 -1.51
C ALA A 265 15.49 -5.50 -2.59
N TYR A 266 15.09 -5.79 -3.83
CA TYR A 266 15.99 -6.28 -4.90
C TYR A 266 16.00 -5.35 -6.13
N PRO A 267 16.43 -4.09 -6.01
CA PRO A 267 16.41 -3.14 -7.13
C PRO A 267 17.38 -3.53 -8.26
N ASP A 268 18.40 -4.34 -7.96
CA ASP A 268 19.38 -4.82 -8.96
C ASP A 268 18.88 -6.00 -9.80
N ARG A 269 17.82 -6.69 -9.35
CA ARG A 269 17.21 -7.87 -10.02
C ARG A 269 15.69 -7.95 -9.83
N PRO A 270 14.97 -6.90 -10.20
CA PRO A 270 13.54 -6.78 -9.89
C PRO A 270 12.69 -7.83 -10.61
N GLU A 271 13.04 -8.25 -11.81
CA GLU A 271 12.28 -9.26 -12.57
C GLU A 271 12.31 -10.62 -11.88
N TRP A 272 13.48 -11.07 -11.47
CA TRP A 272 13.62 -12.31 -10.69
C TRP A 272 12.79 -12.26 -9.40
N SER A 273 12.86 -11.17 -8.66
CA SER A 273 12.06 -10.99 -7.43
C SER A 273 10.57 -11.06 -7.71
N ASN A 274 10.11 -10.46 -8.80
CA ASN A 274 8.73 -10.52 -9.23
C ASN A 274 8.27 -11.93 -9.58
N GLU A 275 9.08 -12.69 -10.30
CA GLU A 275 8.77 -14.08 -10.64
C GLU A 275 8.63 -14.95 -9.40
N VAL A 276 9.54 -14.81 -8.42
CA VAL A 276 9.49 -15.51 -7.14
C VAL A 276 8.21 -15.20 -6.37
N THR A 277 7.89 -13.91 -6.24
CA THR A 277 6.72 -13.46 -5.47
C THR A 277 5.42 -13.84 -6.17
N LEU A 278 5.35 -13.66 -7.50
CA LEU A 278 4.17 -14.02 -8.27
C LEU A 278 3.87 -15.52 -8.19
N LYS A 279 4.93 -16.35 -8.27
CA LYS A 279 4.82 -17.79 -8.09
C LYS A 279 4.27 -18.12 -6.69
N SER A 280 4.85 -17.55 -5.63
CA SER A 280 4.39 -17.76 -4.26
C SER A 280 2.90 -17.42 -4.09
N ILE A 281 2.47 -16.26 -4.60
CA ILE A 281 1.06 -15.83 -4.52
C ILE A 281 0.15 -16.80 -5.28
N ARG A 282 0.51 -17.17 -6.51
CA ARG A 282 -0.31 -18.08 -7.33
C ARG A 282 -0.45 -19.47 -6.73
N GLU A 283 0.65 -20.06 -6.30
CA GLU A 283 0.65 -21.37 -5.65
C GLU A 283 -0.10 -21.30 -4.31
N GLY A 284 0.20 -20.32 -3.47
CA GLY A 284 -0.42 -20.15 -2.17
C GLY A 284 -1.93 -19.91 -2.22
N LEU A 285 -2.42 -19.16 -3.20
CA LEU A 285 -3.85 -18.87 -3.37
C LEU A 285 -4.56 -19.79 -4.37
N ASN A 286 -3.89 -20.82 -4.90
CA ASN A 286 -4.42 -21.74 -5.92
C ASN A 286 -4.91 -21.04 -7.19
N ILE A 287 -4.23 -19.98 -7.63
CA ILE A 287 -4.55 -19.26 -8.86
C ILE A 287 -3.94 -20.01 -10.04
N LYS A 288 -4.77 -20.51 -10.94
CA LYS A 288 -4.29 -21.21 -12.15
C LYS A 288 -3.70 -20.23 -13.15
N GLU A 289 -2.59 -20.61 -13.79
CA GLU A 289 -2.06 -19.86 -14.93
C GLU A 289 -3.09 -19.82 -16.07
N GLY A 290 -3.31 -18.63 -16.64
CA GLY A 290 -4.17 -18.46 -17.81
C GLY A 290 -5.66 -18.25 -17.52
N LEU A 291 -6.09 -18.13 -16.29
CA LEU A 291 -7.40 -17.60 -15.96
C LEU A 291 -7.31 -16.07 -15.79
N ASN A 292 -7.76 -15.34 -16.80
CA ASN A 292 -8.17 -13.94 -16.61
C ASN A 292 -9.31 -13.95 -15.60
N ILE A 293 -9.03 -13.43 -14.39
CA ILE A 293 -10.01 -13.30 -13.30
C ILE A 293 -10.75 -11.98 -13.44
#